data_f4fcafced1927016d261d821fb17758b
#
_entry.id   f4fcafced1927016d261d821fb17758b
#
_cell.length_a   1.000
_cell.length_b   1.000
_cell.length_c   1.000
_cell.angle_alpha   90.00
_cell.angle_beta   90.00
_cell.angle_gamma   90.00
#
_symmetry.space_group_name_H-M   'P 1'
#
loop_
_entity.id
_entity.type
_entity.pdbx_description
1 polymer ?
#
loop_
_entity_poly.entity_id
_entity_poly.type
_entity_poly.pdbx_seq_one_letter_code
_entity_poly.pdbx_strand_id
1 'polypeptide(L)'
;MAMNPLTVPSLPRLSGIGDIETRVILKKLARAHQALAELKGVAASMPNQSILVSTLSLQEAKDSSEIENIITTHDDLYRSDSASHHFVTLAAKEVHNYAVALRVGFEKVKRTGLLTLNDILEIQAGIEENRAGFRKLPGTALKNDKTGETVYTPPQHEGDITALMADLERFINEPGDCDWDPLTKMAVIHHQFESIHPFYDGNGRTGRVVNILYLVQQGLLDTPVLYLSRYINQHKADYYRLLQTVRETGEWEAWLLFMLEGVEQTAGQTTALVVDIKAQMQQVKHRLRSELPKIYSQDLINNLFRHPYTKIEFVASELQVTRQTAARYLDEVVALGLLSKHKRGKENFYLNDALFARLANVNSRRDEA
;
A
#
# COMPACT_ATOMS: atom_id res chain seq x y z
N MET A 1 -10.32 43.15 -23.92
CA MET A 1 -11.19 42.50 -22.92
C MET A 1 -10.29 41.64 -22.03
N ALA A 2 -10.02 42.08 -20.82
CA ALA A 2 -9.22 41.31 -19.86
C ALA A 2 -10.04 40.08 -19.43
N MET A 3 -9.50 38.89 -19.65
CA MET A 3 -10.08 37.66 -19.10
C MET A 3 -10.08 37.78 -17.57
N ASN A 4 -11.26 37.66 -16.99
CA ASN A 4 -11.43 37.53 -15.54
C ASN A 4 -10.54 36.39 -15.06
N PRO A 5 -9.72 36.55 -14.00
CA PRO A 5 -9.03 35.44 -13.41
C PRO A 5 -10.10 34.44 -12.94
N LEU A 6 -10.03 33.21 -13.46
CA LEU A 6 -10.85 32.11 -13.02
C LEU A 6 -10.66 32.00 -11.50
N THR A 7 -11.68 32.40 -10.75
CA THR A 7 -11.72 32.15 -9.31
C THR A 7 -11.74 30.64 -9.15
N VAL A 8 -10.60 30.07 -8.75
CA VAL A 8 -10.52 28.67 -8.36
C VAL A 8 -11.49 28.50 -7.17
N PRO A 9 -12.51 27.63 -7.28
CA PRO A 9 -13.42 27.42 -6.17
C PRO A 9 -12.58 27.01 -4.95
N SER A 10 -12.76 27.67 -3.82
CA SER A 10 -12.12 27.27 -2.58
C SER A 10 -12.62 25.88 -2.22
N LEU A 11 -11.70 24.93 -1.99
CA LEU A 11 -12.07 23.61 -1.49
C LEU A 11 -12.88 23.77 -0.18
N PRO A 12 -14.02 23.09 -0.04
CA PRO A 12 -14.80 23.15 1.19
C PRO A 12 -13.98 22.59 2.36
N ARG A 13 -14.16 23.18 3.54
CA ARG A 13 -13.70 22.55 4.77
C ARG A 13 -14.52 21.29 5.04
N LEU A 14 -13.90 20.27 5.57
CA LEU A 14 -14.53 18.96 5.82
C LEU A 14 -15.72 19.06 6.80
N SER A 15 -15.68 19.98 7.76
CA SER A 15 -16.79 20.27 8.69
C SER A 15 -18.05 20.84 8.01
N GLY A 16 -17.96 21.26 6.75
CA GLY A 16 -19.10 21.81 5.99
C GLY A 16 -19.80 20.80 5.08
N ILE A 17 -19.31 19.56 5.00
CA ILE A 17 -19.96 18.50 4.25
C ILE A 17 -21.14 17.97 5.09
N GLY A 18 -22.35 18.01 4.52
CA GLY A 18 -23.56 17.49 5.17
C GLY A 18 -23.55 15.96 5.32
N ASP A 19 -24.68 15.38 5.72
CA ASP A 19 -24.81 13.92 5.82
C ASP A 19 -24.72 13.30 4.42
N ILE A 20 -23.72 12.42 4.24
CA ILE A 20 -23.43 11.73 2.98
C ILE A 20 -23.64 10.21 3.08
N GLU A 21 -24.01 9.68 4.26
CA GLU A 21 -24.22 8.25 4.47
C GLU A 21 -25.65 7.84 4.14
N THR A 22 -25.92 7.75 2.84
CA THR A 22 -27.22 7.26 2.36
C THR A 22 -27.46 5.79 2.75
N ARG A 23 -28.71 5.36 2.68
CA ARG A 23 -29.07 3.94 2.98
C ARG A 23 -28.31 2.95 2.10
N VAL A 24 -27.93 3.32 0.88
CA VAL A 24 -27.13 2.48 -0.03
C VAL A 24 -25.71 2.35 0.50
N ILE A 25 -25.10 3.46 0.92
CA ILE A 25 -23.77 3.50 1.52
C ILE A 25 -23.74 2.66 2.81
N LEU A 26 -24.71 2.85 3.73
CA LEU A 26 -24.77 2.07 4.97
C LEU A 26 -24.83 0.55 4.74
N LYS A 27 -25.55 0.09 3.69
CA LYS A 27 -25.56 -1.33 3.31
C LYS A 27 -24.21 -1.79 2.75
N LYS A 28 -23.52 -0.93 2.04
CA LYS A 28 -22.19 -1.23 1.46
C LYS A 28 -21.13 -1.25 2.56
N LEU A 29 -21.20 -0.34 3.52
CA LEU A 29 -20.33 -0.32 4.71
C LEU A 29 -20.37 -1.64 5.47
N ALA A 30 -21.56 -2.21 5.68
CA ALA A 30 -21.69 -3.49 6.37
C ALA A 30 -20.88 -4.61 5.70
N ARG A 31 -20.86 -4.68 4.35
CA ARG A 31 -20.09 -5.67 3.59
C ARG A 31 -18.60 -5.38 3.63
N ALA A 32 -18.21 -4.12 3.48
CA ALA A 32 -16.81 -3.71 3.54
C ALA A 32 -16.20 -4.00 4.92
N HIS A 33 -16.93 -3.71 6.00
CA HIS A 33 -16.52 -4.06 7.36
C HIS A 33 -16.41 -5.56 7.58
N GLN A 34 -17.37 -6.35 7.07
CA GLN A 34 -17.31 -7.81 7.17
C GLN A 34 -16.03 -8.36 6.52
N ALA A 35 -15.74 -7.95 5.28
CA ALA A 35 -14.55 -8.39 4.55
C ALA A 35 -13.25 -7.95 5.26
N LEU A 36 -13.23 -6.71 5.78
CA LEU A 36 -12.07 -6.17 6.48
C LEU A 36 -11.83 -6.85 7.84
N ALA A 37 -12.89 -7.17 8.58
CA ALA A 37 -12.80 -7.91 9.83
C ALA A 37 -12.31 -9.35 9.62
N GLU A 38 -12.73 -10.00 8.53
CA GLU A 38 -12.23 -11.32 8.14
C GLU A 38 -10.72 -11.24 7.81
N LEU A 39 -10.30 -10.27 7.01
CA LEU A 39 -8.89 -10.04 6.70
C LEU A 39 -8.06 -9.83 7.98
N LYS A 40 -8.53 -8.98 8.88
CA LYS A 40 -7.87 -8.71 10.17
C LYS A 40 -7.69 -9.99 10.97
N GLY A 41 -8.74 -10.80 11.10
CA GLY A 41 -8.72 -12.08 11.84
C GLY A 41 -7.78 -13.11 11.21
N VAL A 42 -7.80 -13.25 9.89
CA VAL A 42 -6.92 -14.18 9.16
C VAL A 42 -5.46 -13.73 9.24
N ALA A 43 -5.17 -12.44 9.07
CA ALA A 43 -3.82 -11.89 9.22
C ALA A 43 -3.26 -12.10 10.64
N ALA A 44 -4.08 -11.91 11.68
CA ALA A 44 -3.70 -12.17 13.07
C ALA A 44 -3.36 -13.64 13.33
N SER A 45 -3.92 -14.58 12.56
CA SER A 45 -3.66 -16.02 12.67
C SER A 45 -2.32 -16.49 12.07
N MET A 46 -1.58 -15.59 11.40
CA MET A 46 -0.26 -15.90 10.86
C MET A 46 0.78 -16.05 11.98
N PRO A 47 1.59 -17.12 11.96
CA PRO A 47 2.62 -17.35 12.98
C PRO A 47 3.64 -16.21 13.11
N ASN A 48 3.89 -15.50 12.02
CA ASN A 48 4.74 -14.33 11.97
C ASN A 48 4.15 -13.29 11.01
N GLN A 49 3.52 -12.26 11.57
CA GLN A 49 2.90 -11.18 10.80
C GLN A 49 3.92 -10.35 10.00
N SER A 50 5.21 -10.34 10.39
CA SER A 50 6.23 -9.61 9.62
C SER A 50 6.39 -10.14 8.19
N ILE A 51 6.01 -11.39 7.94
CA ILE A 51 5.97 -11.98 6.58
C ILE A 51 4.97 -11.21 5.73
N LEU A 52 3.76 -10.99 6.26
CA LEU A 52 2.73 -10.24 5.55
C LEU A 52 3.16 -8.79 5.31
N VAL A 53 3.68 -8.13 6.35
CA VAL A 53 4.16 -6.75 6.21
C VAL A 53 5.25 -6.64 5.14
N SER A 54 6.20 -7.60 5.08
CA SER A 54 7.29 -7.55 4.10
C SER A 54 6.84 -7.85 2.67
N THR A 55 5.98 -8.86 2.48
CA THR A 55 5.57 -9.29 1.14
C THR A 55 4.43 -8.44 0.58
N LEU A 56 3.46 -8.13 1.43
CA LEU A 56 2.21 -7.50 1.02
C LEU A 56 2.38 -5.98 0.85
N SER A 57 3.20 -5.31 1.65
CA SER A 57 3.49 -3.89 1.44
C SER A 57 4.22 -3.64 0.10
N LEU A 58 5.02 -4.61 -0.38
CA LEU A 58 5.64 -4.50 -1.70
C LEU A 58 4.62 -4.66 -2.84
N GLN A 59 3.57 -5.48 -2.66
CA GLN A 59 2.48 -5.58 -3.64
C GLN A 59 1.68 -4.27 -3.73
N GLU A 60 1.28 -3.72 -2.59
CA GLU A 60 0.62 -2.41 -2.54
C GLU A 60 1.49 -1.32 -3.16
N ALA A 61 2.78 -1.30 -2.81
CA ALA A 61 3.73 -0.34 -3.35
C ALA A 61 3.86 -0.43 -4.88
N LYS A 62 3.88 -1.66 -5.42
CA LYS A 62 3.91 -1.90 -6.87
C LYS A 62 2.65 -1.37 -7.53
N ASP A 63 1.48 -1.80 -7.08
CA ASP A 63 0.20 -1.42 -7.65
C ASP A 63 -0.04 0.10 -7.53
N SER A 64 0.36 0.71 -6.40
CA SER A 64 0.30 2.16 -6.17
C SER A 64 1.21 2.93 -7.12
N SER A 65 2.44 2.47 -7.33
CA SER A 65 3.38 3.12 -8.24
C SER A 65 2.96 2.98 -9.71
N GLU A 66 2.33 1.87 -10.08
CA GLU A 66 1.80 1.62 -11.42
C GLU A 66 0.66 2.59 -11.80
N ILE A 67 -0.14 3.07 -10.83
CA ILE A 67 -1.13 4.13 -11.05
C ILE A 67 -0.44 5.40 -11.59
N GLU A 68 0.77 5.70 -11.11
CA GLU A 68 1.60 6.86 -11.52
C GLU A 68 2.53 6.52 -12.70
N ASN A 69 2.27 5.43 -13.44
CA ASN A 69 3.08 4.95 -14.58
C ASN A 69 4.52 4.53 -14.22
N ILE A 70 4.81 4.26 -12.94
CA ILE A 70 6.09 3.69 -12.48
C ILE A 70 5.95 2.16 -12.53
N ILE A 71 6.40 1.57 -13.63
CA ILE A 71 6.19 0.15 -13.93
C ILE A 71 7.43 -0.66 -13.55
N THR A 72 7.24 -1.70 -12.73
CA THR A 72 8.28 -2.69 -12.40
C THR A 72 7.71 -4.10 -12.42
N THR A 73 8.58 -5.09 -12.68
CA THR A 73 8.20 -6.50 -12.62
C THR A 73 8.35 -7.05 -11.19
N HIS A 74 7.61 -8.10 -10.87
CA HIS A 74 7.82 -8.82 -9.61
C HIS A 74 9.24 -9.35 -9.47
N ASP A 75 9.86 -9.80 -10.60
CA ASP A 75 11.24 -10.28 -10.63
C ASP A 75 12.23 -9.17 -10.23
N ASP A 76 12.13 -7.98 -10.83
CA ASP A 76 13.01 -6.86 -10.51
C ASP A 76 12.79 -6.38 -9.06
N LEU A 77 11.54 -6.40 -8.60
CA LEU A 77 11.17 -5.96 -7.26
C LEU A 77 11.77 -6.87 -6.18
N TYR A 78 11.51 -8.19 -6.26
CA TYR A 78 11.97 -9.14 -5.25
C TYR A 78 13.48 -9.43 -5.32
N ARG A 79 14.13 -9.14 -6.44
CA ARG A 79 15.59 -9.23 -6.58
C ARG A 79 16.32 -7.99 -6.09
N SER A 80 15.62 -6.88 -5.99
CA SER A 80 16.14 -5.66 -5.39
C SER A 80 16.22 -5.83 -3.87
N ASP A 81 17.23 -5.21 -3.27
CA ASP A 81 17.47 -5.27 -1.84
C ASP A 81 17.63 -3.86 -1.28
N SER A 82 16.62 -3.39 -0.57
CA SER A 82 16.61 -2.07 0.05
C SER A 82 17.64 -1.93 1.19
N ALA A 83 17.96 -3.03 1.89
CA ALA A 83 18.89 -2.99 3.00
C ALA A 83 20.34 -2.76 2.54
N SER A 84 20.72 -3.33 1.37
CA SER A 84 22.03 -3.11 0.75
C SER A 84 22.04 -1.95 -0.26
N HIS A 85 20.90 -1.24 -0.45
CA HIS A 85 20.71 -0.23 -1.51
C HIS A 85 21.03 -0.73 -2.93
N HIS A 86 20.85 -2.05 -3.16
CA HIS A 86 21.03 -2.67 -4.46
C HIS A 86 19.70 -2.84 -5.18
N PHE A 87 19.43 -1.95 -6.14
CA PHE A 87 18.21 -1.97 -6.94
C PHE A 87 18.50 -2.36 -8.39
N VAL A 88 17.64 -3.20 -8.94
CA VAL A 88 17.76 -3.67 -10.35
C VAL A 88 17.39 -2.56 -11.33
N THR A 89 16.37 -1.76 -10.99
CA THR A 89 15.88 -0.63 -11.77
C THR A 89 15.52 0.56 -10.88
N LEU A 90 15.42 1.76 -11.46
CA LEU A 90 14.93 2.94 -10.74
C LEU A 90 13.48 2.74 -10.26
N ALA A 91 12.61 2.19 -11.11
CA ALA A 91 11.23 1.89 -10.74
C ALA A 91 11.15 0.92 -9.54
N ALA A 92 12.01 -0.12 -9.49
CA ALA A 92 12.08 -1.01 -8.32
C ALA A 92 12.53 -0.26 -7.05
N LYS A 93 13.44 0.71 -7.17
CA LYS A 93 13.85 1.57 -6.06
C LYS A 93 12.67 2.40 -5.53
N GLU A 94 11.92 3.04 -6.41
CA GLU A 94 10.76 3.86 -6.02
C GLU A 94 9.67 3.03 -5.33
N VAL A 95 9.41 1.80 -5.82
CA VAL A 95 8.49 0.86 -5.16
C VAL A 95 9.00 0.46 -3.77
N HIS A 96 10.29 0.21 -3.61
CA HIS A 96 10.87 -0.07 -2.30
C HIS A 96 10.79 1.13 -1.35
N ASN A 97 11.02 2.35 -1.84
CA ASN A 97 10.87 3.58 -1.05
C ASN A 97 9.45 3.71 -0.50
N TYR A 98 8.43 3.46 -1.33
CA TYR A 98 7.03 3.44 -0.90
C TYR A 98 6.81 2.40 0.23
N ALA A 99 7.27 1.16 0.04
CA ALA A 99 7.10 0.10 1.04
C ALA A 99 7.79 0.43 2.37
N VAL A 100 8.97 1.07 2.32
CA VAL A 100 9.68 1.56 3.52
C VAL A 100 8.90 2.68 4.19
N ALA A 101 8.40 3.66 3.42
CA ALA A 101 7.61 4.77 3.93
C ALA A 101 6.31 4.30 4.61
N LEU A 102 5.59 3.35 4.00
CA LEU A 102 4.41 2.72 4.58
C LEU A 102 4.74 2.03 5.90
N ARG A 103 5.84 1.27 5.97
CA ARG A 103 6.25 0.59 7.20
C ARG A 103 6.62 1.57 8.31
N VAL A 104 7.40 2.61 8.00
CA VAL A 104 7.78 3.64 8.98
C VAL A 104 6.55 4.37 9.51
N GLY A 105 5.63 4.75 8.62
CA GLY A 105 4.35 5.36 9.01
C GLY A 105 3.51 4.43 9.89
N PHE A 106 3.44 3.15 9.54
CA PHE A 106 2.74 2.13 10.35
C PHE A 106 3.31 2.00 11.77
N GLU A 107 4.63 1.91 11.92
CA GLU A 107 5.27 1.82 13.23
C GLU A 107 4.99 3.06 14.09
N LYS A 108 4.95 4.25 13.47
CA LYS A 108 4.60 5.50 14.16
C LYS A 108 3.15 5.52 14.61
N VAL A 109 2.20 5.29 13.69
CA VAL A 109 0.77 5.28 14.00
C VAL A 109 0.45 4.24 15.08
N LYS A 110 1.04 3.05 15.00
CA LYS A 110 0.85 2.00 16.01
C LYS A 110 1.35 2.41 17.38
N ARG A 111 2.41 3.21 17.46
CA ARG A 111 2.99 3.68 18.73
C ARG A 111 2.23 4.88 19.32
N THR A 112 1.79 5.81 18.49
CA THR A 112 1.23 7.11 18.93
C THR A 112 -0.30 7.14 18.90
N GLY A 113 -0.95 6.31 18.09
CA GLY A 113 -2.37 6.38 17.80
C GLY A 113 -2.76 7.59 16.93
N LEU A 114 -1.80 8.35 16.42
CA LEU A 114 -2.03 9.58 15.65
C LEU A 114 -1.39 9.48 14.25
N LEU A 115 -1.97 10.20 13.31
CA LEU A 115 -1.41 10.44 11.98
C LEU A 115 -1.32 11.95 11.75
N THR A 116 -0.13 12.50 11.99
CA THR A 116 0.12 13.95 11.98
C THR A 116 0.63 14.44 10.62
N LEU A 117 0.57 15.78 10.40
CA LEU A 117 1.18 16.41 9.22
C LEU A 117 2.68 16.10 9.12
N ASN A 118 3.39 16.04 10.24
CA ASN A 118 4.80 15.66 10.25
C ASN A 118 5.01 14.22 9.75
N ASP A 119 4.12 13.30 10.10
CA ASP A 119 4.17 11.93 9.60
C ASP A 119 3.91 11.89 8.10
N ILE A 120 2.93 12.64 7.61
CA ILE A 120 2.63 12.75 6.16
C ILE A 120 3.81 13.36 5.40
N LEU A 121 4.45 14.40 5.93
CA LEU A 121 5.67 15.00 5.35
C LEU A 121 6.83 14.00 5.29
N GLU A 122 7.04 13.22 6.35
CA GLU A 122 8.10 12.20 6.37
C GLU A 122 7.81 11.03 5.43
N ILE A 123 6.56 10.62 5.29
CA ILE A 123 6.12 9.59 4.33
C ILE A 123 6.43 10.06 2.91
N GLN A 124 5.99 11.26 2.54
CA GLN A 124 6.26 11.82 1.22
C GLN A 124 7.77 11.97 0.97
N ALA A 125 8.51 12.49 1.95
CA ALA A 125 9.97 12.62 1.84
C ALA A 125 10.67 11.27 1.66
N GLY A 126 10.14 10.20 2.26
CA GLY A 126 10.64 8.84 2.10
C GLY A 126 10.34 8.27 0.71
N ILE A 127 9.16 8.54 0.15
CA ILE A 127 8.75 8.11 -1.20
C ILE A 127 9.59 8.81 -2.26
N GLU A 128 9.73 10.13 -2.19
CA GLU A 128 10.36 10.97 -3.22
C GLU A 128 11.85 11.21 -3.00
N GLU A 129 12.42 10.76 -1.88
CA GLU A 129 13.79 11.03 -1.47
C GLU A 129 14.13 12.53 -1.45
N ASN A 130 13.14 13.38 -1.19
CA ASN A 130 13.31 14.82 -1.05
C ASN A 130 12.54 15.37 0.16
N ARG A 131 12.94 16.54 0.65
CA ARG A 131 12.33 17.20 1.81
C ARG A 131 11.84 18.62 1.46
N ALA A 132 11.28 18.77 0.26
CA ALA A 132 10.77 20.07 -0.17
C ALA A 132 9.57 20.56 0.68
N GLY A 133 8.85 19.63 1.31
CA GLY A 133 7.63 19.95 2.06
C GLY A 133 6.45 20.31 1.15
N PHE A 134 5.48 21.04 1.69
CA PHE A 134 4.37 21.51 0.89
C PHE A 134 4.82 22.49 -0.18
N ARG A 135 4.17 22.45 -1.34
CA ARG A 135 4.50 23.36 -2.45
C ARG A 135 4.18 24.81 -2.09
N LYS A 136 5.08 25.69 -2.48
CA LYS A 136 5.06 27.13 -2.15
C LYS A 136 4.76 27.98 -3.37
N LEU A 137 5.11 27.48 -4.55
CA LEU A 137 4.97 28.22 -5.80
C LEU A 137 3.68 27.81 -6.53
N PRO A 138 2.95 28.79 -7.10
CA PRO A 138 1.80 28.53 -7.94
C PRO A 138 2.21 27.87 -9.27
N GLY A 139 1.22 27.37 -10.03
CA GLY A 139 1.40 26.80 -11.37
C GLY A 139 1.14 25.30 -11.45
N THR A 140 0.86 24.62 -10.32
CA THR A 140 0.44 23.21 -10.35
C THR A 140 -0.95 23.09 -10.96
N ALA A 141 -1.06 22.22 -11.98
CA ALA A 141 -2.31 21.85 -12.61
C ALA A 141 -2.29 20.36 -12.94
N LEU A 142 -3.38 19.66 -12.64
CA LEU A 142 -3.55 18.26 -13.05
C LEU A 142 -4.05 18.23 -14.49
N LYS A 143 -3.35 17.50 -15.33
CA LYS A 143 -3.62 17.45 -16.77
C LYS A 143 -3.99 16.03 -17.19
N ASN A 144 -4.80 15.95 -18.22
CA ASN A 144 -5.04 14.70 -18.90
C ASN A 144 -3.78 14.29 -19.68
N ASP A 145 -3.22 13.13 -19.38
CA ASP A 145 -1.97 12.63 -20.01
C ASP A 145 -2.07 12.48 -21.53
N LYS A 146 -3.30 12.27 -22.07
CA LYS A 146 -3.52 12.05 -23.51
C LYS A 146 -3.76 13.35 -24.27
N THR A 147 -4.50 14.30 -23.66
CA THR A 147 -4.91 15.53 -24.35
C THR A 147 -4.08 16.75 -23.95
N GLY A 148 -3.37 16.69 -22.79
CA GLY A 148 -2.67 17.81 -22.21
C GLY A 148 -3.59 18.88 -21.59
N GLU A 149 -4.90 18.69 -21.63
CA GLU A 149 -5.89 19.63 -21.08
C GLU A 149 -5.84 19.62 -19.55
N THR A 150 -5.99 20.80 -18.95
CA THR A 150 -6.10 20.92 -17.49
C THR A 150 -7.45 20.39 -17.03
N VAL A 151 -7.42 19.33 -16.22
CA VAL A 151 -8.60 18.71 -15.62
C VAL A 151 -8.96 19.37 -14.29
N TYR A 152 -7.93 19.72 -13.50
CA TYR A 152 -8.14 20.31 -12.19
C TYR A 152 -6.97 21.23 -11.80
N THR A 153 -7.29 22.35 -11.19
CA THR A 153 -6.30 23.29 -10.63
C THR A 153 -6.45 23.30 -9.10
N PRO A 154 -5.53 22.66 -8.35
CA PRO A 154 -5.56 22.62 -6.90
C PRO A 154 -5.25 24.00 -6.29
N PRO A 155 -5.43 24.21 -4.97
CA PRO A 155 -5.04 25.45 -4.27
C PRO A 155 -3.63 25.89 -4.65
N GLN A 156 -3.43 27.18 -4.95
CA GLN A 156 -2.18 27.69 -5.50
C GLN A 156 -1.28 28.40 -4.47
N HIS A 157 -1.81 28.80 -3.34
CA HIS A 157 -1.10 29.57 -2.32
C HIS A 157 -0.67 28.68 -1.14
N GLU A 158 0.57 28.80 -0.69
CA GLU A 158 1.13 28.05 0.44
C GLU A 158 0.24 28.17 1.71
N GLY A 159 -0.30 29.37 1.97
CA GLY A 159 -1.17 29.59 3.12
C GLY A 159 -2.47 28.78 3.07
N ASP A 160 -3.10 28.68 1.89
CA ASP A 160 -4.33 27.89 1.70
C ASP A 160 -4.03 26.40 1.84
N ILE A 161 -2.95 25.94 1.23
CA ILE A 161 -2.49 24.53 1.31
C ILE A 161 -2.26 24.15 2.77
N THR A 162 -1.50 24.97 3.50
CA THR A 162 -1.19 24.72 4.91
C THR A 162 -2.45 24.69 5.78
N ALA A 163 -3.37 25.64 5.55
CA ALA A 163 -4.64 25.69 6.30
C ALA A 163 -5.53 24.49 6.02
N LEU A 164 -5.64 24.06 4.75
CA LEU A 164 -6.42 22.88 4.36
C LEU A 164 -5.80 21.58 4.90
N MET A 165 -4.48 21.47 4.89
CA MET A 165 -3.79 20.32 5.46
C MET A 165 -3.92 20.26 6.98
N ALA A 166 -3.90 21.40 7.68
CA ALA A 166 -4.17 21.45 9.12
C ALA A 166 -5.62 21.07 9.45
N ASP A 167 -6.58 21.45 8.59
CA ASP A 167 -7.97 21.03 8.71
C ASP A 167 -8.12 19.51 8.51
N LEU A 168 -7.42 18.96 7.52
CA LEU A 168 -7.38 17.52 7.26
C LEU A 168 -6.75 16.73 8.43
N GLU A 169 -5.66 17.22 9.03
CA GLU A 169 -5.05 16.59 10.21
C GLU A 169 -6.03 16.52 11.39
N ARG A 170 -6.75 17.60 11.66
CA ARG A 170 -7.80 17.62 12.70
C ARG A 170 -8.90 16.61 12.39
N PHE A 171 -9.39 16.58 11.15
CA PHE A 171 -10.41 15.64 10.73
C PHE A 171 -9.97 14.15 10.86
N ILE A 172 -8.69 13.86 10.63
CA ILE A 172 -8.11 12.53 10.81
C ILE A 172 -8.07 12.14 12.29
N ASN A 173 -7.65 13.05 13.18
CA ASN A 173 -7.25 12.70 14.55
C ASN A 173 -8.28 13.04 15.61
N GLU A 174 -9.21 13.97 15.35
CA GLU A 174 -10.19 14.39 16.32
C GLU A 174 -11.55 13.70 16.06
N PRO A 175 -12.26 13.27 17.12
CA PRO A 175 -13.66 12.91 16.99
C PRO A 175 -14.44 14.21 16.68
N GLY A 176 -14.63 14.48 15.39
CA GLY A 176 -15.30 15.70 14.93
C GLY A 176 -16.82 15.65 15.16
N ASP A 177 -17.49 16.75 14.77
CA ASP A 177 -18.97 16.89 14.79
C ASP A 177 -19.68 15.94 13.80
N CYS A 178 -18.93 15.11 13.07
CA CYS A 178 -19.40 14.20 12.03
C CYS A 178 -19.30 12.76 12.54
N ASP A 179 -20.43 12.11 12.70
CA ASP A 179 -20.57 10.71 13.16
C ASP A 179 -20.52 9.71 12.01
N TRP A 180 -19.72 9.99 10.98
CA TRP A 180 -19.56 9.08 9.85
C TRP A 180 -18.71 7.86 10.21
N ASP A 181 -19.05 6.77 9.55
CA ASP A 181 -18.25 5.54 9.60
C ASP A 181 -16.78 5.80 9.21
N PRO A 182 -15.81 5.15 9.86
CA PRO A 182 -14.39 5.32 9.52
C PRO A 182 -14.05 5.03 8.04
N LEU A 183 -14.75 4.11 7.36
CA LEU A 183 -14.52 3.86 5.94
C LEU A 183 -15.04 5.00 5.06
N THR A 184 -16.15 5.63 5.44
CA THR A 184 -16.63 6.87 4.82
C THR A 184 -15.61 7.99 5.02
N LYS A 185 -15.12 8.17 6.24
CA LYS A 185 -14.08 9.17 6.56
C LYS A 185 -12.81 8.92 5.74
N MET A 186 -12.34 7.67 5.62
CA MET A 186 -11.19 7.31 4.80
C MET A 186 -11.36 7.79 3.34
N ALA A 187 -12.52 7.54 2.75
CA ALA A 187 -12.79 7.94 1.37
C ALA A 187 -12.83 9.47 1.20
N VAL A 188 -13.35 10.18 2.19
CA VAL A 188 -13.36 11.66 2.23
C VAL A 188 -11.95 12.21 2.43
N ILE A 189 -11.16 11.65 3.35
CA ILE A 189 -9.75 12.00 3.59
C ILE A 189 -8.96 11.88 2.29
N HIS A 190 -9.12 10.77 1.58
CA HIS A 190 -8.43 10.52 0.32
C HIS A 190 -8.79 11.55 -0.74
N HIS A 191 -10.08 11.80 -0.95
CA HIS A 191 -10.56 12.81 -1.90
C HIS A 191 -10.03 14.20 -1.58
N GLN A 192 -10.09 14.60 -0.30
CA GLN A 192 -9.62 15.92 0.15
C GLN A 192 -8.10 16.06 -0.06
N PHE A 193 -7.32 15.05 0.31
CA PHE A 193 -5.88 15.06 0.11
C PHE A 193 -5.51 15.19 -1.37
N GLU A 194 -6.14 14.39 -2.25
CA GLU A 194 -5.94 14.45 -3.70
C GLU A 194 -6.39 15.81 -4.30
N SER A 195 -7.36 16.47 -3.67
CA SER A 195 -7.86 17.77 -4.12
C SER A 195 -6.99 18.93 -3.62
N ILE A 196 -6.43 18.85 -2.41
CA ILE A 196 -5.41 19.81 -1.93
C ILE A 196 -4.14 19.68 -2.77
N HIS A 197 -3.74 18.46 -3.10
CA HIS A 197 -2.53 18.15 -3.87
C HIS A 197 -1.30 18.87 -3.33
N PRO A 198 -0.93 18.64 -2.05
CA PRO A 198 -0.06 19.55 -1.28
C PRO A 198 1.41 19.53 -1.71
N PHE A 199 1.87 18.51 -2.44
CA PHE A 199 3.26 18.32 -2.82
C PHE A 199 3.51 18.60 -4.29
N TYR A 200 4.77 18.80 -4.66
CA TYR A 200 5.18 18.92 -6.06
C TYR A 200 5.12 17.57 -6.78
N ASP A 201 5.41 16.47 -6.06
CA ASP A 201 5.33 15.10 -6.55
C ASP A 201 4.97 14.11 -5.42
N GLY A 202 4.54 12.89 -5.77
CA GLY A 202 4.22 11.82 -4.82
C GLY A 202 2.88 11.98 -4.10
N ASN A 203 1.99 12.90 -4.52
CA ASN A 203 0.69 13.10 -3.86
C ASN A 203 -0.14 11.81 -3.84
N GLY A 204 -0.38 11.20 -5.00
CA GLY A 204 -1.17 9.98 -5.08
C GLY A 204 -0.62 8.84 -4.23
N ARG A 205 0.70 8.59 -4.30
CA ARG A 205 1.37 7.57 -3.50
C ARG A 205 1.25 7.86 -2.00
N THR A 206 1.46 9.10 -1.58
CA THR A 206 1.31 9.53 -0.18
C THR A 206 -0.13 9.38 0.30
N GLY A 207 -1.12 9.84 -0.49
CA GLY A 207 -2.54 9.72 -0.15
C GLY A 207 -2.99 8.26 0.04
N ARG A 208 -2.48 7.34 -0.78
CA ARG A 208 -2.79 5.91 -0.63
C ARG A 208 -2.13 5.29 0.61
N VAL A 209 -0.93 5.72 1.00
CA VAL A 209 -0.34 5.35 2.30
C VAL A 209 -1.20 5.88 3.45
N VAL A 210 -1.64 7.14 3.40
CA VAL A 210 -2.52 7.75 4.42
C VAL A 210 -3.79 6.92 4.63
N ASN A 211 -4.43 6.41 3.56
CA ASN A 211 -5.61 5.56 3.68
C ASN A 211 -5.34 4.32 4.53
N ILE A 212 -4.26 3.59 4.24
CA ILE A 212 -3.91 2.36 4.96
C ILE A 212 -3.60 2.67 6.43
N LEU A 213 -2.84 3.74 6.68
CA LEU A 213 -2.47 4.15 8.03
C LEU A 213 -3.68 4.62 8.84
N TYR A 214 -4.65 5.28 8.20
CA TYR A 214 -5.90 5.67 8.83
C TYR A 214 -6.71 4.43 9.26
N LEU A 215 -6.80 3.40 8.43
CA LEU A 215 -7.47 2.14 8.81
C LEU A 215 -6.78 1.45 10.00
N VAL A 216 -5.46 1.53 10.08
CA VAL A 216 -4.70 1.05 11.25
C VAL A 216 -5.00 1.89 12.49
N GLN A 217 -4.99 3.22 12.35
CA GLN A 217 -5.32 4.16 13.44
C GLN A 217 -6.72 3.90 14.01
N GLN A 218 -7.70 3.63 13.15
CA GLN A 218 -9.07 3.32 13.55
C GLN A 218 -9.25 1.89 14.06
N GLY A 219 -8.17 1.10 14.16
CA GLY A 219 -8.22 -0.28 14.62
C GLY A 219 -8.95 -1.25 13.69
N LEU A 220 -9.24 -0.84 12.45
CA LEU A 220 -9.85 -1.70 11.44
C LEU A 220 -8.85 -2.71 10.87
N LEU A 221 -7.56 -2.39 10.94
CA LEU A 221 -6.44 -3.27 10.61
C LEU A 221 -5.40 -3.24 11.73
N ASP A 222 -4.78 -4.38 12.05
CA ASP A 222 -3.65 -4.47 12.98
C ASP A 222 -2.29 -4.40 12.25
N THR A 223 -2.30 -4.63 10.93
CA THR A 223 -1.14 -4.59 10.04
C THR A 223 -1.55 -3.97 8.69
N PRO A 224 -0.63 -3.29 7.98
CA PRO A 224 -0.93 -2.57 6.73
C PRO A 224 -1.00 -3.54 5.54
N VAL A 225 -2.05 -4.37 5.48
CA VAL A 225 -2.18 -5.49 4.52
C VAL A 225 -3.32 -5.35 3.52
N LEU A 226 -3.92 -4.17 3.39
CA LEU A 226 -4.96 -3.90 2.40
C LEU A 226 -4.35 -3.37 1.10
N TYR A 227 -4.71 -3.97 -0.04
CA TYR A 227 -4.20 -3.58 -1.37
C TYR A 227 -5.18 -2.72 -2.15
N LEU A 228 -5.59 -1.61 -1.58
CA LEU A 228 -6.57 -0.72 -2.22
C LEU A 228 -6.09 -0.20 -3.58
N SER A 229 -4.78 -0.01 -3.74
CA SER A 229 -4.18 0.47 -4.99
C SER A 229 -4.40 -0.48 -6.15
N ARG A 230 -4.52 -1.79 -5.92
CA ARG A 230 -4.87 -2.75 -6.96
C ARG A 230 -6.23 -2.46 -7.58
N TYR A 231 -7.25 -2.25 -6.75
CA TYR A 231 -8.60 -1.92 -7.23
C TYR A 231 -8.60 -0.61 -8.00
N ILE A 232 -7.93 0.42 -7.48
CA ILE A 232 -7.79 1.72 -8.14
C ILE A 232 -7.11 1.56 -9.50
N ASN A 233 -6.03 0.80 -9.60
CA ASN A 233 -5.28 0.58 -10.84
C ASN A 233 -6.16 -0.12 -11.91
N GLN A 234 -6.94 -1.13 -11.50
CA GLN A 234 -7.86 -1.85 -12.37
C GLN A 234 -9.04 -0.99 -12.86
N HIS A 235 -9.41 0.05 -12.10
CA HIS A 235 -10.53 0.96 -12.37
C HIS A 235 -10.07 2.42 -12.48
N LYS A 236 -8.86 2.64 -13.01
CA LYS A 236 -8.19 3.94 -13.04
C LYS A 236 -9.03 5.05 -13.69
N ALA A 237 -9.74 4.74 -14.75
CA ALA A 237 -10.60 5.70 -15.43
C ALA A 237 -11.78 6.17 -14.55
N ASP A 238 -12.43 5.24 -13.85
CA ASP A 238 -13.52 5.56 -12.92
C ASP A 238 -13.02 6.31 -11.70
N TYR A 239 -11.87 5.94 -11.17
CA TYR A 239 -11.23 6.64 -10.06
C TYR A 239 -11.05 8.13 -10.34
N TYR A 240 -10.41 8.50 -11.46
CA TYR A 240 -10.20 9.92 -11.80
C TYR A 240 -11.49 10.63 -12.15
N ARG A 241 -12.42 9.95 -12.85
CA ARG A 241 -13.73 10.52 -13.16
C ARG A 241 -14.51 10.86 -11.89
N LEU A 242 -14.55 9.94 -10.90
CA LEU A 242 -15.30 10.13 -9.66
C LEU A 242 -14.65 11.18 -8.75
N LEU A 243 -13.33 11.26 -8.67
CA LEU A 243 -12.63 12.37 -8.00
C LEU A 243 -13.09 13.73 -8.58
N GLN A 244 -13.15 13.83 -9.91
CA GLN A 244 -13.54 15.06 -10.56
C GLN A 244 -15.05 15.35 -10.39
N THR A 245 -15.91 14.33 -10.43
CA THR A 245 -17.35 14.49 -10.21
C THR A 245 -17.62 15.14 -8.84
N VAL A 246 -17.00 14.63 -7.76
CA VAL A 246 -17.16 15.23 -6.43
C VAL A 246 -16.69 16.69 -6.39
N ARG A 247 -15.57 17.02 -7.05
CA ARG A 247 -15.04 18.39 -7.12
C ARG A 247 -16.01 19.35 -7.82
N GLU A 248 -16.72 18.88 -8.85
CA GLU A 248 -17.61 19.72 -9.66
C GLU A 248 -19.02 19.81 -9.09
N THR A 249 -19.53 18.74 -8.50
CA THR A 249 -20.94 18.65 -8.12
C THR A 249 -21.18 18.59 -6.63
N GLY A 250 -20.19 18.19 -5.84
CA GLY A 250 -20.35 17.88 -4.42
C GLY A 250 -21.11 16.58 -4.15
N GLU A 251 -21.34 15.74 -5.14
CA GLU A 251 -22.07 14.47 -5.01
C GLU A 251 -21.11 13.34 -4.61
N TRP A 252 -21.25 12.83 -3.40
CA TRP A 252 -20.33 11.86 -2.80
C TRP A 252 -20.69 10.40 -3.03
N GLU A 253 -21.96 10.06 -3.25
CA GLU A 253 -22.45 8.68 -3.21
C GLU A 253 -21.65 7.73 -4.13
N ALA A 254 -21.46 8.10 -5.39
CA ALA A 254 -20.75 7.26 -6.34
C ALA A 254 -19.27 7.06 -5.98
N TRP A 255 -18.60 8.10 -5.46
CA TRP A 255 -17.24 8.02 -4.96
C TRP A 255 -17.12 7.11 -3.74
N LEU A 256 -18.00 7.27 -2.75
CA LEU A 256 -18.01 6.44 -1.56
C LEU A 256 -18.26 4.97 -1.90
N LEU A 257 -19.23 4.69 -2.78
CA LEU A 257 -19.48 3.32 -3.23
C LEU A 257 -18.29 2.71 -3.96
N PHE A 258 -17.57 3.49 -4.76
CA PHE A 258 -16.34 3.05 -5.43
C PHE A 258 -15.26 2.68 -4.43
N MET A 259 -14.99 3.52 -3.44
CA MET A 259 -13.96 3.27 -2.42
C MET A 259 -14.32 2.08 -1.53
N LEU A 260 -15.58 1.96 -1.13
CA LEU A 260 -16.08 0.84 -0.31
C LEU A 260 -16.07 -0.49 -1.08
N GLU A 261 -16.37 -0.48 -2.40
CA GLU A 261 -16.21 -1.63 -3.27
C GLU A 261 -14.75 -2.08 -3.33
N GLY A 262 -13.83 -1.11 -3.46
CA GLY A 262 -12.39 -1.36 -3.42
C GLY A 262 -11.96 -2.04 -2.12
N VAL A 263 -12.43 -1.56 -0.97
CA VAL A 263 -12.14 -2.16 0.34
C VAL A 263 -12.68 -3.58 0.42
N GLU A 264 -13.96 -3.82 0.07
CA GLU A 264 -14.59 -5.14 0.12
C GLU A 264 -13.86 -6.16 -0.75
N GLN A 265 -13.60 -5.81 -2.02
CA GLN A 265 -12.96 -6.72 -2.97
C GLN A 265 -11.50 -7.02 -2.60
N THR A 266 -10.73 -5.99 -2.26
CA THR A 266 -9.30 -6.18 -1.95
C THR A 266 -9.09 -6.87 -0.61
N ALA A 267 -9.95 -6.64 0.38
CA ALA A 267 -9.93 -7.38 1.64
C ALA A 267 -10.20 -8.87 1.40
N GLY A 268 -11.21 -9.23 0.60
CA GLY A 268 -11.50 -10.63 0.26
C GLY A 268 -10.35 -11.30 -0.50
N GLN A 269 -9.76 -10.62 -1.50
CA GLN A 269 -8.61 -11.14 -2.25
C GLN A 269 -7.39 -11.35 -1.36
N THR A 270 -7.11 -10.41 -0.46
CA THR A 270 -5.98 -10.49 0.47
C THR A 270 -6.21 -11.61 1.50
N THR A 271 -7.43 -11.79 2.00
CA THR A 271 -7.80 -12.90 2.87
C THR A 271 -7.46 -14.24 2.21
N ALA A 272 -7.91 -14.47 0.98
CA ALA A 272 -7.62 -15.69 0.24
C ALA A 272 -6.10 -15.92 0.07
N LEU A 273 -5.35 -14.85 -0.26
CA LEU A 273 -3.89 -14.93 -0.40
C LEU A 273 -3.20 -15.31 0.92
N VAL A 274 -3.61 -14.70 2.04
CA VAL A 274 -3.03 -15.01 3.37
C VAL A 274 -3.32 -16.46 3.77
N VAL A 275 -4.53 -16.97 3.51
CA VAL A 275 -4.90 -18.37 3.73
C VAL A 275 -3.99 -19.30 2.90
N ASP A 276 -3.79 -18.99 1.62
CA ASP A 276 -2.93 -19.77 0.73
C ASP A 276 -1.45 -19.77 1.18
N ILE A 277 -0.91 -18.61 1.58
CA ILE A 277 0.45 -18.50 2.12
C ILE A 277 0.60 -19.34 3.40
N LYS A 278 -0.38 -19.24 4.30
CA LYS A 278 -0.39 -20.01 5.55
C LYS A 278 -0.42 -21.52 5.30
N ALA A 279 -1.25 -21.99 4.38
CA ALA A 279 -1.31 -23.40 3.98
C ALA A 279 0.01 -23.89 3.41
N GLN A 280 0.64 -23.10 2.53
CA GLN A 280 1.97 -23.42 1.97
C GLN A 280 3.05 -23.45 3.06
N MET A 281 3.04 -22.50 4.01
CA MET A 281 3.98 -22.53 5.14
C MET A 281 3.85 -23.82 5.94
N GLN A 282 2.64 -24.31 6.19
CA GLN A 282 2.42 -25.57 6.90
C GLN A 282 2.92 -26.79 6.12
N GLN A 283 2.73 -26.81 4.81
CA GLN A 283 3.26 -27.88 3.94
C GLN A 283 4.79 -27.91 3.97
N VAL A 284 5.44 -26.75 3.78
CA VAL A 284 6.91 -26.61 3.84
C VAL A 284 7.43 -27.01 5.23
N LYS A 285 6.76 -26.58 6.29
CA LYS A 285 7.10 -26.95 7.67
C LYS A 285 7.04 -28.45 7.89
N HIS A 286 6.00 -29.12 7.40
CA HIS A 286 5.87 -30.58 7.53
C HIS A 286 6.99 -31.29 6.78
N ARG A 287 7.27 -30.90 5.53
CA ARG A 287 8.33 -31.51 4.72
C ARG A 287 9.72 -31.30 5.33
N LEU A 288 10.04 -30.10 5.78
CA LEU A 288 11.33 -29.84 6.43
C LEU A 288 11.51 -30.65 7.73
N ARG A 289 10.44 -30.83 8.51
CA ARG A 289 10.50 -31.63 9.73
C ARG A 289 10.73 -33.12 9.45
N SER A 290 10.08 -33.67 8.44
CA SER A 290 10.16 -35.09 8.10
C SER A 290 11.43 -35.45 7.32
N GLU A 291 11.82 -34.60 6.34
CA GLU A 291 12.86 -34.91 5.38
C GLU A 291 14.23 -34.32 5.76
N LEU A 292 14.24 -33.15 6.43
CA LEU A 292 15.46 -32.43 6.84
C LEU A 292 15.41 -31.99 8.32
N PRO A 293 15.21 -32.90 9.28
CA PRO A 293 15.03 -32.54 10.70
C PRO A 293 16.22 -31.82 11.31
N LYS A 294 17.44 -32.01 10.77
CA LYS A 294 18.69 -31.39 11.29
C LYS A 294 18.78 -29.89 10.96
N ILE A 295 18.14 -29.43 9.90
CA ILE A 295 18.18 -28.01 9.51
C ILE A 295 16.84 -27.31 9.74
N TYR A 296 15.82 -28.07 10.12
CA TYR A 296 14.51 -27.50 10.41
C TYR A 296 14.61 -26.48 11.57
N SER A 297 14.14 -25.28 11.33
CA SER A 297 13.87 -24.26 12.35
C SER A 297 12.68 -23.40 11.91
N GLN A 298 12.00 -22.78 12.86
CA GLN A 298 10.94 -21.83 12.53
C GLN A 298 11.50 -20.58 11.83
N ASP A 299 12.74 -20.19 12.19
CA ASP A 299 13.42 -19.04 11.59
C ASP A 299 13.77 -19.28 10.11
N LEU A 300 14.17 -20.52 9.76
CA LEU A 300 14.37 -20.88 8.36
C LEU A 300 13.07 -20.74 7.56
N ILE A 301 11.95 -21.26 8.09
CA ILE A 301 10.64 -21.10 7.43
C ILE A 301 10.28 -19.62 7.31
N ASN A 302 10.41 -18.85 8.38
CA ASN A 302 10.12 -17.42 8.36
C ASN A 302 10.95 -16.70 7.29
N ASN A 303 12.23 -17.00 7.14
CA ASN A 303 13.10 -16.43 6.10
C ASN A 303 12.59 -16.78 4.69
N LEU A 304 12.30 -18.06 4.41
CA LEU A 304 11.83 -18.53 3.11
C LEU A 304 10.50 -17.93 2.66
N PHE A 305 9.67 -17.45 3.61
CA PHE A 305 8.39 -16.82 3.31
C PHE A 305 8.42 -15.29 3.41
N ARG A 306 9.38 -14.73 4.15
CA ARG A 306 9.60 -13.27 4.18
C ARG A 306 10.25 -12.78 2.89
N HIS A 307 11.12 -13.59 2.31
CA HIS A 307 11.90 -13.27 1.12
C HIS A 307 11.58 -14.27 0.01
N PRO A 308 10.65 -13.99 -0.92
CA PRO A 308 10.40 -14.84 -2.08
C PRO A 308 11.69 -15.17 -2.85
N TYR A 309 12.62 -14.20 -2.92
CA TYR A 309 14.01 -14.34 -3.34
C TYR A 309 14.91 -14.25 -2.11
N THR A 310 15.31 -15.38 -1.53
CA THR A 310 16.27 -15.34 -0.41
C THR A 310 17.71 -15.46 -0.89
N LYS A 311 18.63 -15.03 -0.04
CA LYS A 311 20.10 -15.08 -0.26
C LYS A 311 20.78 -15.77 0.92
N ILE A 312 22.01 -16.24 0.69
CA ILE A 312 22.84 -16.85 1.74
C ILE A 312 23.02 -15.88 2.93
N GLU A 313 23.21 -14.61 2.64
CA GLU A 313 23.39 -13.56 3.66
C GLU A 313 22.17 -13.40 4.57
N PHE A 314 20.97 -13.45 4.00
CA PHE A 314 19.73 -13.33 4.77
C PHE A 314 19.57 -14.49 5.74
N VAL A 315 19.78 -15.73 5.24
CA VAL A 315 19.71 -16.94 6.07
C VAL A 315 20.82 -16.93 7.12
N ALA A 316 22.06 -16.56 6.75
CA ALA A 316 23.17 -16.50 7.68
C ALA A 316 22.91 -15.50 8.83
N SER A 317 22.40 -14.31 8.51
CA SER A 317 22.07 -13.25 9.46
C SER A 317 20.89 -13.63 10.34
N GLU A 318 19.78 -14.09 9.77
CA GLU A 318 18.55 -14.36 10.53
C GLU A 318 18.65 -15.62 11.41
N LEU A 319 19.36 -16.65 10.94
CA LEU A 319 19.55 -17.88 11.70
C LEU A 319 20.82 -17.86 12.58
N GLN A 320 21.60 -16.78 12.52
CA GLN A 320 22.87 -16.64 13.27
C GLN A 320 23.85 -17.81 12.99
N VAL A 321 23.98 -18.19 11.72
CA VAL A 321 24.86 -19.27 11.25
C VAL A 321 25.92 -18.73 10.29
N THR A 322 26.99 -19.55 10.05
CA THR A 322 28.03 -19.18 9.06
C THR A 322 27.46 -19.17 7.62
N ARG A 323 28.08 -18.39 6.72
CA ARG A 323 27.71 -18.41 5.29
C ARG A 323 27.76 -19.81 4.67
N GLN A 324 28.74 -20.63 5.08
CA GLN A 324 28.84 -22.01 4.59
C GLN A 324 27.67 -22.87 5.07
N THR A 325 27.26 -22.72 6.33
CA THR A 325 26.10 -23.43 6.90
C THR A 325 24.81 -22.98 6.20
N ALA A 326 24.61 -21.67 6.01
CA ALA A 326 23.44 -21.11 5.33
C ALA A 326 23.36 -21.60 3.87
N ALA A 327 24.50 -21.61 3.15
CA ALA A 327 24.56 -22.12 1.77
C ALA A 327 24.17 -23.61 1.70
N ARG A 328 24.69 -24.43 2.62
CA ARG A 328 24.32 -25.85 2.70
C ARG A 328 22.84 -26.05 2.98
N TYR A 329 22.26 -25.28 3.93
CA TYR A 329 20.83 -25.35 4.25
C TYR A 329 19.96 -25.04 3.03
N LEU A 330 20.29 -23.97 2.31
CA LEU A 330 19.56 -23.59 1.09
C LEU A 330 19.71 -24.64 -0.02
N ASP A 331 20.90 -25.22 -0.22
CA ASP A 331 21.10 -26.26 -1.21
C ASP A 331 20.35 -27.56 -0.85
N GLU A 332 20.27 -27.96 0.42
CA GLU A 332 19.42 -29.05 0.90
C GLU A 332 17.94 -28.80 0.64
N VAL A 333 17.45 -27.58 0.86
CA VAL A 333 16.05 -27.17 0.59
C VAL A 333 15.76 -27.16 -0.93
N VAL A 334 16.74 -26.78 -1.77
CA VAL A 334 16.66 -26.90 -3.24
C VAL A 334 16.57 -28.36 -3.66
N ALA A 335 17.36 -29.23 -3.06
CA ALA A 335 17.35 -30.70 -3.36
C ALA A 335 15.97 -31.33 -3.07
N LEU A 336 15.20 -30.76 -2.09
CA LEU A 336 13.81 -31.14 -1.84
C LEU A 336 12.82 -30.59 -2.86
N GLY A 337 13.23 -29.71 -3.77
CA GLY A 337 12.33 -29.04 -4.71
C GLY A 337 11.41 -27.99 -4.06
N LEU A 338 11.78 -27.45 -2.89
CA LEU A 338 11.04 -26.38 -2.22
C LEU A 338 11.50 -24.98 -2.67
N LEU A 339 12.71 -24.90 -3.22
CA LEU A 339 13.30 -23.69 -3.80
C LEU A 339 13.93 -24.03 -5.15
N SER A 340 14.04 -23.05 -6.02
CA SER A 340 14.93 -23.08 -7.19
C SER A 340 16.15 -22.19 -6.97
N LYS A 341 17.33 -22.62 -7.48
CA LYS A 341 18.57 -21.86 -7.36
C LYS A 341 18.91 -21.18 -8.68
N HIS A 342 19.02 -19.86 -8.64
CA HIS A 342 19.36 -19.03 -9.79
C HIS A 342 20.72 -18.35 -9.56
N LYS A 343 21.66 -18.52 -10.51
CA LYS A 343 22.93 -17.81 -10.49
C LYS A 343 22.87 -16.59 -11.41
N ARG A 344 23.23 -15.43 -10.88
CA ARG A 344 23.35 -14.22 -11.68
C ARG A 344 24.62 -13.45 -11.29
N GLY A 345 25.54 -13.36 -12.24
CA GLY A 345 26.85 -12.81 -11.97
C GLY A 345 27.58 -13.62 -10.89
N LYS A 346 27.97 -12.98 -9.80
CA LYS A 346 28.65 -13.62 -8.64
C LYS A 346 27.67 -14.04 -7.52
N GLU A 347 26.39 -13.71 -7.62
CA GLU A 347 25.39 -13.98 -6.57
C GLU A 347 24.52 -15.19 -6.91
N ASN A 348 24.13 -15.93 -5.88
CA ASN A 348 23.11 -16.97 -5.93
C ASN A 348 21.84 -16.47 -5.24
N PHE A 349 20.71 -16.60 -5.93
CA PHE A 349 19.37 -16.35 -5.41
C PHE A 349 18.65 -17.68 -5.28
N TYR A 350 17.86 -17.82 -4.24
CA TYR A 350 17.04 -18.98 -3.95
C TYR A 350 15.58 -18.54 -3.95
N LEU A 351 14.84 -19.00 -4.97
CA LEU A 351 13.48 -18.58 -5.23
C LEU A 351 12.49 -19.58 -4.62
N ASN A 352 11.56 -19.10 -3.82
CA ASN A 352 10.36 -19.84 -3.43
C ASN A 352 9.32 -19.71 -4.55
N ASP A 353 9.42 -20.60 -5.56
CA ASP A 353 8.60 -20.54 -6.78
C ASP A 353 7.10 -20.54 -6.46
N ALA A 354 6.68 -21.35 -5.49
CA ALA A 354 5.29 -21.48 -5.13
C ALA A 354 4.75 -20.20 -4.43
N LEU A 355 5.54 -19.55 -3.58
CA LEU A 355 5.20 -18.26 -2.99
C LEU A 355 5.20 -17.15 -4.05
N PHE A 356 6.23 -17.11 -4.88
CA PHE A 356 6.34 -16.13 -5.97
C PHE A 356 5.14 -16.21 -6.92
N ALA A 357 4.76 -17.41 -7.34
CA ALA A 357 3.60 -17.60 -8.21
C ALA A 357 2.31 -17.11 -7.57
N ARG A 358 2.11 -17.29 -6.25
CA ARG A 358 0.94 -16.76 -5.55
C ARG A 358 0.92 -15.24 -5.50
N LEU A 359 2.06 -14.63 -5.20
CA LEU A 359 2.19 -13.17 -5.15
C LEU A 359 2.06 -12.52 -6.53
N ALA A 360 2.57 -13.18 -7.59
CA ALA A 360 2.47 -12.70 -8.97
C ALA A 360 1.09 -12.92 -9.60
N ASN A 361 0.42 -14.04 -9.29
CA ASN A 361 -0.83 -14.46 -9.94
C ASN A 361 -2.11 -14.01 -9.22
N VAL A 362 -2.02 -13.16 -8.22
CA VAL A 362 -3.23 -12.57 -7.61
C VAL A 362 -4.11 -11.86 -8.65
N ASN A 363 -3.52 -11.50 -9.81
CA ASN A 363 -4.21 -10.84 -10.92
C ASN A 363 -4.98 -11.79 -11.87
N SER A 364 -4.67 -13.09 -11.93
CA SER A 364 -5.18 -13.99 -12.98
C SER A 364 -6.41 -14.80 -12.59
N ARG A 365 -6.87 -14.75 -11.34
CA ARG A 365 -8.01 -15.57 -10.88
C ARG A 365 -9.41 -15.01 -11.21
N ARG A 366 -9.54 -13.97 -12.05
CA ARG A 366 -10.85 -13.39 -12.42
C ARG A 366 -11.47 -13.93 -13.70
N ASP A 367 -10.76 -14.70 -14.51
CA ASP A 367 -11.30 -15.20 -15.80
C ASP A 367 -11.96 -16.58 -15.68
N GLU A 368 -12.08 -17.16 -14.48
CA GLU A 368 -12.63 -18.51 -14.26
C GLU A 368 -13.80 -18.59 -13.25
N ALA A 369 -14.42 -17.46 -12.89
CA ALA A 369 -15.57 -17.49 -11.95
C ALA A 369 -16.82 -16.82 -12.54
#